data_d6463ea1d842cb9cb2d40137725f1406
#
_entry.id   d6463ea1d842cb9cb2d40137725f1406
#
_cell.length_a   1.000
_cell.length_b   1.000
_cell.length_c   1.000
_cell.angle_alpha   90.00
_cell.angle_beta   90.00
_cell.angle_gamma   90.00
#
_symmetry.space_group_name_H-M   'P 1'
#
loop_
_entity.id
_entity.type
_entity.pdbx_description
1 polymer ?
#
loop_
_entity_poly.entity_id
_entity_poly.type
_entity_poly.pdbx_seq_one_letter_code
_entity_poly.pdbx_strand_id
1 'polypeptide(L)'
;AREFVVALPIELDKDSNISLLQNFIQKNFVDMGMCADFAIHDTDGHNPHAHILLTVRPLNENGTWQYKTEKEYLCIKDGEEKGFTASEFKDAQKEGWEKQYRYKAGKKKVYLTPSAAQEKGYERIDKHPKSTRYGRQNPISEQWNSEEQLCLWRANWADAVNKMLALNQINAAIDHRSFAAQGITEQPTIHEGYIAQNMEKKGMIADRCEINRRVRAG
;
A
#
# COMPACT_ATOMS: atom_id res chain seq x y z
N ALA A 1 8.81 -0.09 1.77
CA ALA A 1 8.62 -0.14 0.32
C ALA A 1 7.35 -0.93 0.02
N ARG A 2 6.79 -0.68 -1.16
CA ARG A 2 5.67 -1.45 -1.74
C ARG A 2 6.15 -1.98 -3.07
N GLU A 3 5.75 -3.18 -3.40
CA GLU A 3 6.06 -3.80 -4.68
C GLU A 3 4.77 -4.02 -5.49
N PHE A 4 4.85 -3.71 -6.78
CA PHE A 4 3.88 -4.12 -7.79
C PHE A 4 4.58 -5.04 -8.76
N VAL A 5 3.93 -6.15 -9.09
CA VAL A 5 4.35 -7.03 -10.16
C VAL A 5 3.31 -6.96 -11.26
N VAL A 6 3.73 -6.57 -12.45
CA VAL A 6 2.85 -6.44 -13.62
C VAL A 6 3.32 -7.37 -14.74
N ALA A 7 2.40 -8.11 -15.34
CA ALA A 7 2.68 -8.87 -16.54
C ALA A 7 2.84 -7.92 -17.72
N LEU A 8 3.80 -8.22 -18.60
CA LEU A 8 4.06 -7.48 -19.82
C LEU A 8 3.53 -8.25 -21.03
N PRO A 9 2.97 -7.57 -22.05
CA PRO A 9 2.57 -8.22 -23.29
C PRO A 9 3.79 -8.84 -23.99
N ILE A 10 3.69 -10.13 -24.32
CA ILE A 10 4.72 -10.84 -25.09
C ILE A 10 4.72 -10.44 -26.56
N GLU A 11 3.63 -9.85 -27.01
CA GLU A 11 3.43 -9.35 -28.36
C GLU A 11 4.19 -8.05 -28.64
N LEU A 12 4.59 -7.34 -27.58
CA LEU A 12 5.37 -6.11 -27.68
C LEU A 12 6.87 -6.42 -27.60
N ASP A 13 7.64 -5.66 -28.37
CA ASP A 13 9.09 -5.69 -28.23
C ASP A 13 9.55 -5.07 -26.89
N LYS A 14 10.83 -5.25 -26.60
CA LYS A 14 11.41 -4.79 -25.33
C LYS A 14 11.31 -3.28 -25.16
N ASP A 15 11.53 -2.50 -26.21
CA ASP A 15 11.55 -1.05 -26.14
C ASP A 15 10.14 -0.49 -25.94
N SER A 16 9.16 -1.09 -26.59
CA SER A 16 7.74 -0.80 -26.37
C SER A 16 7.30 -1.11 -24.95
N ASN A 17 7.71 -2.24 -24.39
CA ASN A 17 7.44 -2.61 -23.00
C ASN A 17 8.11 -1.66 -21.99
N ILE A 18 9.36 -1.23 -22.25
CA ILE A 18 10.03 -0.22 -21.42
C ILE A 18 9.26 1.10 -21.46
N SER A 19 8.89 1.57 -22.65
CA SER A 19 8.14 2.81 -22.83
C SER A 19 6.76 2.77 -22.15
N LEU A 20 6.06 1.63 -22.23
CA LEU A 20 4.80 1.37 -21.56
C LEU A 20 4.95 1.50 -20.04
N LEU A 21 5.96 0.84 -19.46
CA LEU A 21 6.25 0.88 -18.03
C LEU A 21 6.60 2.28 -17.55
N GLN A 22 7.51 2.98 -18.25
CA GLN A 22 7.93 4.32 -17.87
C GLN A 22 6.75 5.29 -17.86
N ASN A 23 5.90 5.26 -18.89
CA ASN A 23 4.72 6.11 -18.96
C ASN A 23 3.70 5.79 -17.87
N PHE A 24 3.46 4.50 -17.60
CA PHE A 24 2.56 4.06 -16.56
C PHE A 24 3.05 4.48 -15.17
N ILE A 25 4.33 4.20 -14.86
CA ILE A 25 4.97 4.54 -13.59
C ILE A 25 4.94 6.05 -13.36
N GLN A 26 5.30 6.83 -14.37
CA GLN A 26 5.30 8.28 -14.26
C GLN A 26 3.92 8.82 -13.87
N LYS A 27 2.88 8.46 -14.62
CA LYS A 27 1.52 8.98 -14.44
C LYS A 27 0.83 8.49 -13.17
N ASN A 28 1.09 7.25 -12.77
CA ASN A 28 0.33 6.63 -11.70
C ASN A 28 1.03 6.65 -10.34
N PHE A 29 2.34 6.83 -10.32
CA PHE A 29 3.10 6.79 -9.08
C PHE A 29 3.96 8.04 -8.87
N VAL A 30 4.79 8.41 -9.86
CA VAL A 30 5.75 9.53 -9.70
C VAL A 30 5.02 10.86 -9.62
N ASP A 31 4.05 11.11 -10.51
CA ASP A 31 3.23 12.34 -10.49
C ASP A 31 2.38 12.47 -9.22
N MET A 32 2.16 11.36 -8.49
CA MET A 32 1.50 11.36 -7.19
C MET A 32 2.47 11.56 -6.01
N GLY A 33 3.77 11.72 -6.27
CA GLY A 33 4.79 11.97 -5.26
C GLY A 33 5.49 10.72 -4.73
N MET A 34 5.36 9.56 -5.38
CA MET A 34 6.16 8.37 -5.08
C MET A 34 7.51 8.44 -5.80
N CYS A 35 8.54 7.84 -5.19
CA CYS A 35 9.71 7.41 -5.95
C CYS A 35 9.49 5.98 -6.39
N ALA A 36 9.91 5.66 -7.61
CA ALA A 36 9.78 4.35 -8.21
C ALA A 36 11.12 3.86 -8.77
N ASP A 37 11.35 2.58 -8.64
CA ASP A 37 12.41 1.84 -9.32
C ASP A 37 11.78 0.58 -9.92
N PHE A 38 12.26 0.11 -11.08
CA PHE A 38 11.71 -1.09 -11.69
C PHE A 38 12.76 -1.93 -12.40
N ALA A 39 12.48 -3.24 -12.43
CA ALA A 39 13.26 -4.22 -13.17
C ALA A 39 12.34 -5.11 -14.01
N ILE A 40 12.73 -5.39 -15.23
CA ILE A 40 12.03 -6.31 -16.12
C ILE A 40 12.72 -7.66 -16.09
N HIS A 41 11.93 -8.71 -15.95
CA HIS A 41 12.39 -10.09 -15.90
C HIS A 41 11.78 -10.88 -17.05
N ASP A 42 12.47 -11.97 -17.42
CA ASP A 42 12.03 -12.95 -18.41
C ASP A 42 11.70 -12.34 -19.79
N THR A 43 12.54 -11.40 -20.23
CA THR A 43 12.33 -10.66 -21.49
C THR A 43 12.31 -11.56 -22.73
N ASP A 44 13.00 -12.70 -22.68
CA ASP A 44 13.11 -13.66 -23.78
C ASP A 44 12.33 -14.97 -23.48
N GLY A 45 11.58 -14.97 -22.39
CA GLY A 45 10.87 -16.14 -21.89
C GLY A 45 9.37 -16.12 -22.18
N HIS A 46 8.66 -16.97 -21.43
CA HIS A 46 7.23 -17.16 -21.62
C HIS A 46 6.37 -16.30 -20.69
N ASN A 47 6.99 -15.56 -19.77
CA ASN A 47 6.29 -14.76 -18.76
C ASN A 47 7.01 -13.44 -18.49
N PRO A 48 7.12 -12.55 -19.49
CA PRO A 48 7.74 -11.25 -19.28
C PRO A 48 6.93 -10.45 -18.25
N HIS A 49 7.61 -9.93 -17.24
CA HIS A 49 6.98 -9.18 -16.16
C HIS A 49 7.94 -8.15 -15.58
N ALA A 50 7.38 -7.15 -14.93
CA ALA A 50 8.15 -6.13 -14.25
C ALA A 50 7.84 -6.10 -12.76
N HIS A 51 8.87 -5.98 -11.95
CA HIS A 51 8.82 -5.62 -10.54
C HIS A 51 8.98 -4.12 -10.41
N ILE A 52 8.02 -3.44 -9.82
CA ILE A 52 8.03 -2.01 -9.58
C ILE A 52 8.09 -1.78 -8.08
N LEU A 53 9.19 -1.23 -7.59
CA LEU A 53 9.40 -0.91 -6.18
C LEU A 53 9.03 0.55 -5.93
N LEU A 54 8.12 0.80 -5.00
CA LEU A 54 7.55 2.11 -4.70
C LEU A 54 7.79 2.52 -3.26
N THR A 55 7.93 3.82 -3.03
CA THR A 55 7.95 4.37 -1.69
C THR A 55 6.55 4.39 -1.07
N VAL A 56 6.49 4.37 0.27
CA VAL A 56 5.23 4.45 1.05
C VAL A 56 5.05 5.82 1.72
N ARG A 57 5.97 6.73 1.45
CA ARG A 57 5.93 8.12 1.92
C ARG A 57 6.03 9.04 0.72
N PRO A 58 5.21 10.09 0.68
CA PRO A 58 5.33 11.08 -0.39
C PRO A 58 6.62 11.89 -0.26
N LEU A 59 7.17 12.25 -1.40
CA LEU A 59 8.25 13.21 -1.52
C LEU A 59 7.66 14.59 -1.82
N ASN A 60 8.17 15.63 -1.19
CA ASN A 60 7.86 17.01 -1.54
C ASN A 60 8.64 17.42 -2.79
N GLU A 61 8.19 18.46 -3.49
CA GLU A 61 8.88 19.02 -4.66
C GLU A 61 10.32 19.45 -4.37
N ASN A 62 10.60 19.85 -3.13
CA ASN A 62 11.96 20.22 -2.68
C ASN A 62 12.84 19.01 -2.31
N GLY A 63 12.41 17.78 -2.58
CA GLY A 63 13.17 16.57 -2.30
C GLY A 63 13.15 16.10 -0.84
N THR A 64 12.33 16.69 0.03
CA THR A 64 12.20 16.25 1.43
C THR A 64 11.05 15.28 1.59
N TRP A 65 11.21 14.29 2.50
CA TRP A 65 10.16 13.33 2.80
C TRP A 65 9.04 13.96 3.64
N GLN A 66 7.81 13.75 3.25
CA GLN A 66 6.67 14.01 4.12
C GLN A 66 6.63 13.01 5.28
N TYR A 67 5.87 13.32 6.34
CA TYR A 67 5.66 12.37 7.42
C TYR A 67 4.79 11.18 6.94
N LYS A 68 5.05 10.01 7.51
CA LYS A 68 4.18 8.83 7.31
C LYS A 68 2.96 8.91 8.23
N THR A 69 3.22 9.31 9.49
CA THR A 69 2.20 9.47 10.53
C THR A 69 2.52 10.74 11.29
N GLU A 70 1.60 11.68 11.33
CA GLU A 70 1.73 12.89 12.11
C GLU A 70 1.54 12.55 13.60
N LYS A 71 2.46 13.04 14.44
CA LYS A 71 2.37 12.83 15.90
C LYS A 71 1.32 13.75 16.50
N GLU A 72 0.43 13.19 17.28
CA GLU A 72 -0.60 13.92 18.00
C GLU A 72 -0.37 13.92 19.52
N TYR A 73 -0.96 14.89 20.19
CA TYR A 73 -1.17 14.86 21.63
C TYR A 73 -2.44 14.07 21.92
N LEU A 74 -2.38 13.10 22.81
CA LEU A 74 -3.60 12.55 23.40
C LEU A 74 -4.14 13.56 24.41
N CYS A 75 -5.36 14.02 24.22
CA CYS A 75 -6.01 14.98 25.09
C CYS A 75 -7.32 14.42 25.63
N ILE A 76 -7.78 14.96 26.73
CA ILE A 76 -9.05 14.62 27.36
C ILE A 76 -9.83 15.87 27.71
N LYS A 77 -11.15 15.81 27.56
CA LYS A 77 -12.12 16.81 28.04
C LYS A 77 -13.42 16.08 28.38
N ASP A 78 -13.96 16.32 29.55
CA ASP A 78 -15.24 15.76 30.01
C ASP A 78 -15.37 14.24 29.87
N GLY A 79 -14.25 13.52 30.00
CA GLY A 79 -14.17 12.07 29.84
C GLY A 79 -13.98 11.56 28.38
N GLU A 80 -14.04 12.45 27.42
CA GLU A 80 -13.75 12.12 25.99
C GLU A 80 -12.26 12.26 25.69
N GLU A 81 -11.68 11.26 25.02
CA GLU A 81 -10.29 11.29 24.57
C GLU A 81 -10.22 11.59 23.08
N LYS A 82 -9.30 12.49 22.68
CA LYS A 82 -9.07 12.87 21.29
C LYS A 82 -7.62 13.22 21.04
N GLY A 83 -7.13 12.88 19.82
CA GLY A 83 -5.81 13.29 19.33
C GLY A 83 -5.85 14.68 18.69
N PHE A 84 -4.85 15.51 18.97
CA PHE A 84 -4.66 16.81 18.33
C PHE A 84 -3.23 17.00 17.87
N THR A 85 -3.05 17.53 16.67
CA THR A 85 -1.75 18.04 16.21
C THR A 85 -1.31 19.23 17.06
N ALA A 86 -0.05 19.66 16.90
CA ALA A 86 0.43 20.82 17.67
C ALA A 86 -0.29 22.14 17.31
N SER A 87 -0.73 22.28 16.08
CA SER A 87 -1.50 23.44 15.60
C SER A 87 -2.91 23.42 16.15
N GLU A 88 -3.62 22.32 16.03
CA GLU A 88 -4.99 22.15 16.51
C GLU A 88 -5.09 22.26 18.02
N PHE A 89 -4.09 21.79 18.76
CA PHE A 89 -4.12 21.85 20.21
C PHE A 89 -4.14 23.29 20.75
N LYS A 90 -3.60 24.27 20.01
CA LYS A 90 -3.65 25.68 20.44
C LYS A 90 -5.09 26.19 20.59
N ASP A 91 -5.98 25.73 19.72
CA ASP A 91 -7.39 26.11 19.78
C ASP A 91 -8.17 25.16 20.69
N ALA A 92 -7.92 23.87 20.64
CA ALA A 92 -8.52 22.89 21.54
C ALA A 92 -8.24 23.21 23.03
N GLN A 93 -7.06 23.74 23.36
CA GLN A 93 -6.74 24.16 24.72
C GLN A 93 -7.65 25.28 25.21
N LYS A 94 -8.02 26.22 24.34
CA LYS A 94 -8.98 27.31 24.70
C LYS A 94 -10.38 26.75 24.95
N GLU A 95 -10.72 25.63 24.35
CA GLU A 95 -11.97 24.92 24.54
C GLU A 95 -11.98 24.01 25.76
N GLY A 96 -10.87 23.91 26.49
CA GLY A 96 -10.76 23.12 27.72
C GLY A 96 -10.19 21.71 27.54
N TRP A 97 -9.62 21.41 26.38
CA TRP A 97 -8.90 20.14 26.19
C TRP A 97 -7.56 20.16 26.91
N GLU A 98 -7.26 19.12 27.70
CA GLU A 98 -6.00 18.95 28.42
C GLU A 98 -5.18 17.80 27.86
N LYS A 99 -3.85 18.00 27.77
CA LYS A 99 -2.92 16.94 27.38
C LYS A 99 -2.80 15.87 28.42
N GLN A 100 -2.83 14.63 27.99
CA GLN A 100 -2.46 13.49 28.82
C GLN A 100 -0.99 13.13 28.64
N TYR A 101 -0.39 12.65 29.69
CA TYR A 101 0.95 12.12 29.71
C TYR A 101 0.94 10.72 30.31
N ARG A 102 1.97 9.96 30.07
CA ARG A 102 2.10 8.61 30.61
C ARG A 102 2.73 8.66 32.00
N TYR A 103 2.05 8.06 32.96
CA TYR A 103 2.47 7.98 34.36
C TYR A 103 2.62 6.54 34.82
N LYS A 104 3.43 6.32 35.87
CA LYS A 104 3.63 5.02 36.49
C LYS A 104 2.63 4.85 37.64
N ALA A 105 1.72 3.89 37.48
CA ALA A 105 0.76 3.48 38.51
C ALA A 105 1.12 2.06 39.01
N GLY A 106 2.04 1.96 39.95
CA GLY A 106 2.61 0.69 40.38
C GLY A 106 3.35 -0.01 39.24
N LYS A 107 2.89 -1.20 38.83
CA LYS A 107 3.44 -1.96 37.67
C LYS A 107 2.82 -1.56 36.33
N LYS A 108 1.77 -0.75 36.31
CA LYS A 108 1.04 -0.34 35.10
C LYS A 108 1.44 1.07 34.66
N LYS A 109 1.24 1.33 33.37
CA LYS A 109 1.39 2.67 32.76
C LYS A 109 0.01 3.17 32.40
N VAL A 110 -0.33 4.38 32.85
CA VAL A 110 -1.65 5.01 32.63
C VAL A 110 -1.47 6.38 31.99
N TYR A 111 -2.45 6.82 31.22
CA TYR A 111 -2.51 8.16 30.66
C TYR A 111 -3.41 9.01 31.55
N LEU A 112 -2.90 10.13 32.00
CA LEU A 112 -3.60 11.08 32.87
C LEU A 112 -3.18 12.51 32.54
N THR A 113 -4.04 13.47 32.91
CA THR A 113 -3.64 14.86 32.92
C THR A 113 -2.65 15.11 34.07
N PRO A 114 -1.86 16.19 34.03
CA PRO A 114 -0.95 16.52 35.13
C PRO A 114 -1.65 16.68 36.48
N SER A 115 -2.82 17.32 36.50
CA SER A 115 -3.64 17.51 37.71
C SER A 115 -4.08 16.17 38.31
N ALA A 116 -4.69 15.30 37.51
CA ALA A 116 -5.15 13.99 37.96
C ALA A 116 -4.02 13.06 38.42
N ALA A 117 -2.85 13.21 37.84
CA ALA A 117 -1.67 12.44 38.23
C ALA A 117 -1.07 12.95 39.56
N GLN A 118 -1.09 14.26 39.80
CA GLN A 118 -0.64 14.88 41.04
C GLN A 118 -1.47 14.45 42.22
N GLU A 119 -2.81 14.45 42.06
CA GLU A 119 -3.74 13.97 43.09
C GLU A 119 -3.49 12.53 43.51
N LYS A 120 -3.05 11.68 42.54
CA LYS A 120 -2.75 10.25 42.76
C LYS A 120 -1.31 9.99 43.17
N GLY A 121 -0.45 11.01 43.21
CA GLY A 121 0.97 10.88 43.53
C GLY A 121 1.77 10.04 42.51
N TYR A 122 1.35 10.02 41.24
CA TYR A 122 2.00 9.22 40.21
C TYR A 122 3.17 9.96 39.54
N GLU A 123 4.23 9.22 39.26
CA GLU A 123 5.43 9.74 38.62
C GLU A 123 5.29 9.74 37.09
N ARG A 124 5.63 10.86 36.46
CA ARG A 124 5.59 11.01 35.00
C ARG A 124 6.74 10.26 34.35
N ILE A 125 6.44 9.43 33.34
CA ILE A 125 7.40 8.62 32.59
C ILE A 125 7.92 9.37 31.37
N ASP A 126 7.03 10.01 30.59
CA ASP A 126 7.38 10.64 29.33
C ASP A 126 7.53 12.16 29.45
N LYS A 127 8.63 12.67 28.92
CA LYS A 127 8.83 14.14 28.77
C LYS A 127 7.95 14.72 27.68
N HIS A 128 7.72 13.94 26.61
CA HIS A 128 7.01 14.40 25.42
C HIS A 128 5.66 13.69 25.28
N PRO A 129 4.55 14.46 25.20
CA PRO A 129 3.20 13.88 25.12
C PRO A 129 2.82 13.41 23.70
N LYS A 130 3.59 13.78 22.69
CA LYS A 130 3.33 13.38 21.30
C LYS A 130 3.70 11.94 21.04
N SER A 131 2.78 11.21 20.41
CA SER A 131 2.99 9.82 20.03
C SER A 131 2.44 9.53 18.63
N THR A 132 3.11 8.67 17.89
CA THR A 132 2.58 8.09 16.65
C THR A 132 1.50 7.05 16.91
N ARG A 133 1.35 6.56 18.15
CA ARG A 133 0.27 5.63 18.52
C ARG A 133 -1.13 6.24 18.36
N TYR A 134 -1.22 7.55 18.52
CA TYR A 134 -2.46 8.33 18.37
C TYR A 134 -2.40 9.28 17.18
N GLY A 135 -1.37 9.15 16.34
CA GLY A 135 -1.15 10.02 15.21
C GLY A 135 -2.00 9.65 14.01
N ARG A 136 -2.32 10.63 13.20
CA ARG A 136 -2.99 10.44 11.90
C ARG A 136 -2.00 9.96 10.87
N GLN A 137 -2.45 9.07 10.02
CA GLN A 137 -1.69 8.76 8.81
C GLN A 137 -1.63 9.98 7.88
N ASN A 138 -0.60 10.04 7.07
CA ASN A 138 -0.56 11.02 5.99
C ASN A 138 -1.71 10.71 5.01
N PRO A 139 -2.60 11.67 4.69
CA PRO A 139 -3.76 11.43 3.83
C PRO A 139 -3.40 10.87 2.46
N ILE A 140 -2.26 11.32 1.89
CA ILE A 140 -1.76 10.80 0.61
C ILE A 140 -1.36 9.33 0.75
N SER A 141 -0.63 8.98 1.83
CA SER A 141 -0.25 7.58 2.10
C SER A 141 -1.47 6.69 2.40
N GLU A 142 -2.50 7.24 3.02
CA GLU A 142 -3.77 6.55 3.28
C GLU A 142 -4.51 6.27 1.98
N GLN A 143 -4.64 7.26 1.10
CA GLN A 143 -5.20 7.10 -0.24
C GLN A 143 -4.46 6.01 -1.03
N TRP A 144 -3.13 6.01 -1.02
CA TRP A 144 -2.35 4.97 -1.71
C TRP A 144 -2.54 3.56 -1.15
N ASN A 145 -3.06 3.44 0.08
CA ASN A 145 -3.37 2.15 0.72
C ASN A 145 -4.82 1.73 0.53
N SER A 146 -5.66 2.56 -0.09
CA SER A 146 -7.06 2.23 -0.29
C SER A 146 -7.25 1.17 -1.37
N GLU A 147 -8.34 0.44 -1.27
CA GLU A 147 -8.75 -0.57 -2.24
C GLU A 147 -9.15 0.10 -3.56
N GLU A 148 -9.80 1.25 -3.49
CA GLU A 148 -10.20 2.06 -4.63
C GLU A 148 -8.99 2.46 -5.47
N GLN A 149 -7.91 2.90 -4.81
CA GLN A 149 -6.68 3.28 -5.51
C GLN A 149 -6.02 2.07 -6.18
N LEU A 150 -6.05 0.90 -5.54
CA LEU A 150 -5.55 -0.33 -6.15
C LEU A 150 -6.37 -0.72 -7.40
N CYS A 151 -7.70 -0.63 -7.32
CA CYS A 151 -8.57 -0.88 -8.46
C CYS A 151 -8.31 0.11 -9.61
N LEU A 152 -8.11 1.38 -9.29
CA LEU A 152 -7.77 2.41 -10.27
C LEU A 152 -6.44 2.10 -10.97
N TRP A 153 -5.39 1.74 -10.23
CA TRP A 153 -4.10 1.37 -10.84
C TRP A 153 -4.21 0.15 -11.75
N ARG A 154 -5.02 -0.84 -11.37
CA ARG A 154 -5.28 -2.02 -12.22
C ARG A 154 -5.99 -1.65 -13.52
N ALA A 155 -7.00 -0.78 -13.44
CA ALA A 155 -7.72 -0.28 -14.60
C ALA A 155 -6.80 0.54 -15.53
N ASN A 156 -6.00 1.44 -14.96
CA ASN A 156 -5.04 2.25 -15.69
C ASN A 156 -3.94 1.41 -16.37
N TRP A 157 -3.52 0.31 -15.73
CA TRP A 157 -2.58 -0.62 -16.36
C TRP A 157 -3.18 -1.30 -17.57
N ALA A 158 -4.39 -1.83 -17.45
CA ALA A 158 -5.09 -2.47 -18.57
C ALA A 158 -5.31 -1.47 -19.73
N ASP A 159 -5.72 -0.25 -19.43
CA ASP A 159 -5.90 0.81 -20.43
C ASP A 159 -4.56 1.18 -21.13
N ALA A 160 -3.48 1.30 -20.38
CA ALA A 160 -2.16 1.59 -20.92
C ALA A 160 -1.65 0.47 -21.84
N VAL A 161 -1.81 -0.79 -21.42
CA VAL A 161 -1.47 -1.97 -22.23
C VAL A 161 -2.29 -2.00 -23.52
N ASN A 162 -3.61 -1.87 -23.40
CA ASN A 162 -4.51 -1.94 -24.57
C ASN A 162 -4.24 -0.83 -25.59
N LYS A 163 -3.92 0.37 -25.12
CA LYS A 163 -3.49 1.47 -25.98
C LYS A 163 -2.18 1.17 -26.70
N MET A 164 -1.21 0.59 -26.00
CA MET A 164 0.09 0.24 -26.61
C MET A 164 -0.06 -0.87 -27.63
N LEU A 165 -0.87 -1.90 -27.36
CA LEU A 165 -1.19 -2.98 -28.30
C LEU A 165 -1.86 -2.42 -29.56
N ALA A 166 -2.85 -1.55 -29.39
CA ALA A 166 -3.55 -0.91 -30.52
C ALA A 166 -2.62 -0.06 -31.38
N LEU A 167 -1.71 0.73 -30.74
CA LEU A 167 -0.71 1.53 -31.46
C LEU A 167 0.23 0.67 -32.32
N ASN A 168 0.53 -0.54 -31.84
CA ASN A 168 1.35 -1.52 -32.59
C ASN A 168 0.53 -2.43 -33.51
N GLN A 169 -0.76 -2.13 -33.73
CA GLN A 169 -1.69 -2.88 -34.60
C GLN A 169 -1.85 -4.36 -34.16
N ILE A 170 -1.68 -4.64 -32.88
CA ILE A 170 -1.84 -5.97 -32.30
C ILE A 170 -3.31 -6.13 -31.86
N ASN A 171 -3.97 -7.16 -32.39
CA ASN A 171 -5.35 -7.48 -32.05
C ASN A 171 -5.41 -8.37 -30.78
N ALA A 172 -4.98 -7.81 -29.65
CA ALA A 172 -5.09 -8.42 -28.34
C ALA A 172 -5.51 -7.35 -27.32
N ALA A 173 -6.14 -7.76 -26.23
CA ALA A 173 -6.54 -6.86 -25.14
C ALA A 173 -6.56 -7.62 -23.81
N ILE A 174 -6.33 -6.87 -22.74
CA ILE A 174 -6.47 -7.39 -21.36
C ILE A 174 -7.60 -6.68 -20.62
N ASP A 175 -8.19 -7.36 -19.67
CA ASP A 175 -9.21 -6.81 -18.76
C ASP A 175 -8.70 -6.99 -17.31
N HIS A 176 -8.73 -5.92 -16.52
CA HIS A 176 -8.28 -5.93 -15.13
C HIS A 176 -9.29 -6.54 -14.15
N ARG A 177 -10.53 -6.74 -14.57
CA ARG A 177 -11.62 -7.25 -13.74
C ARG A 177 -11.47 -8.76 -13.53
N SER A 178 -12.05 -9.27 -12.45
CA SER A 178 -12.15 -10.72 -12.24
C SER A 178 -13.03 -11.39 -13.32
N PHE A 179 -12.84 -12.67 -13.58
CA PHE A 179 -13.66 -13.44 -14.51
C PHE A 179 -15.17 -13.32 -14.20
N ALA A 180 -15.52 -13.39 -12.92
CA ALA A 180 -16.91 -13.20 -12.48
C ALA A 180 -17.46 -11.81 -12.86
N ALA A 181 -16.66 -10.74 -12.70
CA ALA A 181 -17.06 -9.38 -13.08
C ALA A 181 -17.13 -9.16 -14.60
N GLN A 182 -16.42 -9.99 -15.37
CA GLN A 182 -16.49 -10.03 -16.84
C GLN A 182 -17.64 -10.88 -17.35
N GLY A 183 -18.37 -11.61 -16.48
CA GLY A 183 -19.41 -12.57 -16.86
C GLY A 183 -18.86 -13.90 -17.39
N ILE A 184 -17.58 -14.17 -17.18
CA ILE A 184 -16.93 -15.42 -17.57
C ILE A 184 -17.19 -16.46 -16.48
N THR A 185 -17.73 -17.62 -16.85
CA THR A 185 -18.09 -18.71 -15.92
C THR A 185 -16.92 -19.66 -15.62
N GLU A 186 -15.87 -19.59 -16.41
CA GLU A 186 -14.67 -20.39 -16.20
C GLU A 186 -13.96 -20.01 -14.90
N GLN A 187 -13.40 -21.02 -14.22
CA GLN A 187 -12.60 -20.79 -13.04
C GLN A 187 -11.19 -20.34 -13.44
N PRO A 188 -10.66 -19.27 -12.85
CA PRO A 188 -9.27 -18.88 -13.10
C PRO A 188 -8.30 -19.88 -12.47
N THR A 189 -7.15 -20.08 -13.11
CA THR A 189 -6.04 -20.79 -12.48
C THR A 189 -5.46 -20.00 -11.31
N ILE A 190 -4.84 -20.69 -10.35
CA ILE A 190 -4.16 -20.07 -9.22
C ILE A 190 -2.66 -20.12 -9.42
N HIS A 191 -1.95 -19.16 -8.80
CA HIS A 191 -0.49 -19.16 -8.81
C HIS A 191 0.07 -20.39 -8.09
N GLU A 192 0.80 -21.24 -8.81
CA GLU A 192 1.36 -22.47 -8.26
C GLU A 192 2.50 -22.19 -7.27
N GLY A 193 3.38 -21.28 -7.60
CA GLY A 193 4.56 -20.93 -6.84
C GLY A 193 5.71 -21.93 -7.00
N TYR A 194 6.92 -21.48 -6.73
CA TYR A 194 8.16 -22.24 -6.89
C TYR A 194 8.17 -23.57 -6.11
N ILE A 195 7.62 -23.57 -4.91
CA ILE A 195 7.59 -24.79 -4.05
C ILE A 195 6.74 -25.89 -4.70
N ALA A 196 5.52 -25.56 -5.13
CA ALA A 196 4.61 -26.51 -5.75
C ALA A 196 5.20 -27.07 -7.07
N GLN A 197 5.76 -26.19 -7.90
CA GLN A 197 6.43 -26.61 -9.14
C GLN A 197 7.65 -27.51 -8.89
N ASN A 198 8.44 -27.25 -7.84
CA ASN A 198 9.56 -28.13 -7.49
C ASN A 198 9.11 -29.47 -6.93
N MET A 199 7.99 -29.52 -6.23
CA MET A 199 7.41 -30.80 -5.78
C MET A 199 7.02 -31.66 -6.99
N GLU A 200 6.33 -31.08 -7.97
CA GLU A 200 5.94 -31.76 -9.20
C GLU A 200 7.15 -32.25 -9.99
N LYS A 201 8.19 -31.44 -10.13
CA LYS A 201 9.47 -31.84 -10.78
C LYS A 201 10.14 -33.05 -10.10
N LYS A 202 9.89 -33.26 -8.81
CA LYS A 202 10.39 -34.40 -8.01
C LYS A 202 9.40 -35.57 -7.95
N GLY A 203 8.33 -35.53 -8.77
CA GLY A 203 7.29 -36.56 -8.80
C GLY A 203 6.31 -36.57 -7.63
N MET A 204 6.30 -35.49 -6.84
CA MET A 204 5.33 -35.31 -5.76
C MET A 204 4.14 -34.50 -6.24
N ILE A 205 2.93 -34.89 -5.84
CA ILE A 205 1.70 -34.14 -6.19
C ILE A 205 1.62 -32.91 -5.30
N ALA A 206 1.41 -31.74 -5.92
CA ALA A 206 1.17 -30.47 -5.22
C ALA A 206 -0.26 -30.02 -5.45
N ASP A 207 -0.99 -29.72 -4.37
CA ASP A 207 -2.41 -29.36 -4.40
C ASP A 207 -2.71 -28.20 -5.39
N ARG A 208 -1.84 -27.18 -5.41
CA ARG A 208 -2.00 -26.05 -6.32
C ARG A 208 -1.89 -26.43 -7.79
N CYS A 209 -0.98 -27.32 -8.13
CA CYS A 209 -0.82 -27.83 -9.49
C CYS A 209 -1.99 -28.72 -9.87
N GLU A 210 -2.52 -29.52 -8.91
CA GLU A 210 -3.69 -30.36 -9.12
C GLU A 210 -4.95 -29.52 -9.37
N ILE A 211 -5.18 -28.44 -8.62
CA ILE A 211 -6.27 -27.50 -8.85
C ILE A 211 -6.20 -26.95 -10.28
N ASN A 212 -5.02 -26.49 -10.71
CA ASN A 212 -4.85 -25.95 -12.05
C ASN A 212 -5.06 -27.01 -13.15
N ARG A 213 -4.67 -28.26 -12.90
CA ARG A 213 -4.96 -29.35 -13.83
C ARG A 213 -6.46 -29.56 -14.00
N ARG A 214 -7.22 -29.55 -12.90
CA ARG A 214 -8.69 -29.66 -12.93
C ARG A 214 -9.35 -28.49 -13.67
N VAL A 215 -8.91 -27.27 -13.38
CA VAL A 215 -9.40 -26.06 -14.06
C VAL A 215 -9.15 -26.10 -15.58
N ARG A 216 -7.99 -26.64 -16.00
CA ARG A 216 -7.69 -26.78 -17.43
C ARG A 216 -8.37 -27.96 -18.14
N ALA A 217 -8.87 -28.90 -17.38
CA ALA A 217 -9.55 -30.11 -17.92
C ALA A 217 -11.07 -29.96 -18.04
N GLY A 218 -11.69 -28.98 -17.38
CA GLY A 218 -13.13 -28.71 -17.41
C GLY A 218 -13.46 -27.55 -18.30
#